data_590cc12d0104b6ee829ba9bf804f1e79
#
_entry.id   590cc12d0104b6ee829ba9bf804f1e79
#
_cell.length_a   1.000
_cell.length_b   1.000
_cell.length_c   1.000
_cell.angle_alpha   90.00
_cell.angle_beta   90.00
_cell.angle_gamma   90.00
#
_symmetry.space_group_name_H-M   'P 1'
#
loop_
_entity.id
_entity.type
_entity.pdbx_description
1 polymer ?
#
loop_
_entity_poly.entity_id
_entity_poly.type
_entity_poly.pdbx_seq_one_letter_code
_entity_poly.pdbx_strand_id
1 'polypeptide(L)'
;EPMTITLTKQNYIKRMDSADIRVQRKGGRGVSGMKMKDEDYVWKLLSTSTHNRILLFTNKGKVYMKTAVEFPKSGRTARGSALINFIPGLAPDERVTELLDIDAGDKDMKYLLMVTKKGYIKKTEISEYKNINKNGLIAVRLNDGDRLVTVLAVKGDEEIIIGTRQGMAIRFSIGDDEVRTMGRATAGVHAIRLSDDDGELDEVVGAVLATDK
;
A
#
# COMPACT_ATOMS: atom_id res chain seq x y z
N GLU A 1 -0.60 -12.71 18.99
CA GLU A 1 -1.93 -13.20 18.58
C GLU A 1 -2.24 -12.74 17.16
N PRO A 2 -2.83 -13.61 16.33
CA PRO A 2 -3.20 -13.24 14.97
C PRO A 2 -4.37 -12.27 14.94
N MET A 3 -4.31 -11.28 14.05
CA MET A 3 -5.35 -10.27 13.85
C MET A 3 -5.45 -9.84 12.40
N THR A 4 -6.55 -9.20 12.07
CA THR A 4 -6.80 -8.63 10.74
C THR A 4 -7.03 -7.14 10.85
N ILE A 5 -6.33 -6.38 10.02
CA ILE A 5 -6.52 -4.94 9.87
C ILE A 5 -7.27 -4.69 8.58
N THR A 6 -8.30 -3.84 8.64
CA THR A 6 -9.04 -3.40 7.47
C THR A 6 -9.00 -1.89 7.33
N LEU A 7 -8.89 -1.44 6.10
CA LEU A 7 -8.92 -0.03 5.71
C LEU A 7 -9.98 0.15 4.63
N THR A 8 -10.86 1.14 4.80
CA THR A 8 -11.86 1.48 3.78
C THR A 8 -11.35 2.56 2.83
N LYS A 9 -11.98 2.67 1.67
CA LYS A 9 -11.65 3.70 0.68
C LYS A 9 -11.80 5.12 1.22
N GLN A 10 -12.72 5.34 2.18
CA GLN A 10 -12.93 6.63 2.85
C GLN A 10 -12.07 6.82 4.11
N ASN A 11 -10.97 6.08 4.25
CA ASN A 11 -10.03 6.21 5.37
C ASN A 11 -10.61 5.88 6.76
N TYR A 12 -11.38 4.80 6.87
CA TYR A 12 -11.74 4.19 8.16
C TYR A 12 -10.91 2.96 8.39
N ILE A 13 -10.34 2.84 9.58
CA ILE A 13 -9.40 1.76 9.93
C ILE A 13 -9.83 1.07 11.21
N LYS A 14 -9.63 -0.24 11.26
CA LYS A 14 -9.83 -1.05 12.45
C LYS A 14 -8.98 -2.30 12.43
N ARG A 15 -8.81 -2.90 13.61
CA ARG A 15 -8.34 -4.29 13.75
C ARG A 15 -9.42 -5.18 14.34
N MET A 16 -9.38 -6.44 13.99
CA MET A 16 -10.19 -7.51 14.55
C MET A 16 -9.29 -8.67 14.94
N ASP A 17 -9.64 -9.38 16.01
CA ASP A 17 -8.97 -10.64 16.32
C ASP A 17 -9.37 -11.68 15.28
N SER A 18 -8.42 -12.53 14.86
CA SER A 18 -8.70 -13.54 13.81
C SER A 18 -9.77 -14.56 14.23
N ALA A 19 -9.98 -14.74 15.54
CA ALA A 19 -11.06 -15.55 16.07
C ALA A 19 -12.47 -15.01 15.74
N ASP A 20 -12.58 -13.71 15.48
CA ASP A 20 -13.84 -13.05 15.09
C ASP A 20 -14.17 -13.29 13.62
N ILE A 21 -13.23 -13.81 12.83
CA ILE A 21 -13.40 -14.13 11.41
C ILE A 21 -13.67 -15.63 11.30
N ARG A 22 -14.95 -16.01 11.20
CA ARG A 22 -15.31 -17.41 11.01
C ARG A 22 -15.05 -17.87 9.59
N VAL A 23 -14.31 -18.95 9.46
CA VAL A 23 -14.18 -19.66 8.18
C VAL A 23 -15.53 -20.29 7.85
N GLN A 24 -16.14 -19.86 6.76
CA GLN A 24 -17.38 -20.47 6.29
C GLN A 24 -17.11 -21.63 5.33
N ARG A 25 -17.84 -22.72 5.50
CA ARG A 25 -17.82 -23.83 4.55
C ARG A 25 -18.62 -23.46 3.30
N LYS A 26 -18.25 -24.03 2.17
CA LYS A 26 -18.97 -23.90 0.90
C LYS A 26 -20.46 -24.23 1.10
N GLY A 27 -21.34 -23.33 0.69
CA GLY A 27 -22.79 -23.47 0.84
C GLY A 27 -23.38 -22.88 2.13
N GLY A 28 -22.58 -22.28 3.01
CA GLY A 28 -23.09 -21.56 4.17
C GLY A 28 -23.69 -20.18 3.80
N ARG A 29 -24.59 -19.67 4.66
CA ARG A 29 -25.05 -18.26 4.52
C ARG A 29 -23.88 -17.32 4.77
N GLY A 30 -23.70 -16.35 3.88
CA GLY A 30 -22.72 -15.28 4.06
C GLY A 30 -22.89 -14.57 5.40
N VAL A 31 -21.78 -14.16 6.00
CA VAL A 31 -21.80 -13.41 7.25
C VAL A 31 -21.83 -11.93 6.91
N SER A 32 -22.72 -11.15 7.53
CA SER A 32 -22.76 -9.71 7.36
C SER A 32 -21.40 -9.10 7.74
N GLY A 33 -20.81 -8.40 6.81
CA GLY A 33 -19.60 -7.62 7.01
C GLY A 33 -19.87 -6.31 7.73
N MET A 34 -18.89 -5.40 7.64
CA MET A 34 -18.96 -4.07 8.21
C MET A 34 -20.13 -3.27 7.61
N LYS A 35 -20.84 -2.52 8.47
CA LYS A 35 -21.79 -1.52 7.99
C LYS A 35 -21.01 -0.40 7.33
N MET A 36 -21.22 -0.22 6.04
CA MET A 36 -20.57 0.81 5.23
C MET A 36 -21.55 1.97 5.02
N LYS A 37 -21.03 3.17 4.88
CA LYS A 37 -21.81 4.25 4.26
C LYS A 37 -22.00 3.95 2.79
N ASP A 38 -23.07 4.48 2.20
CA ASP A 38 -23.22 4.44 0.76
C ASP A 38 -21.90 4.95 0.11
N GLU A 39 -21.42 4.21 -0.89
CA GLU A 39 -20.18 4.50 -1.64
C GLU A 39 -18.84 4.19 -0.92
N ASP A 40 -18.81 3.67 0.31
CA ASP A 40 -17.58 3.20 0.93
C ASP A 40 -17.45 1.67 0.81
N TYR A 41 -16.20 1.16 0.80
CA TYR A 41 -15.91 -0.27 0.73
C TYR A 41 -14.54 -0.58 1.34
N VAL A 42 -14.32 -1.84 1.72
CA VAL A 42 -13.01 -2.29 2.20
C VAL A 42 -12.01 -2.19 1.04
N TRP A 43 -11.00 -1.35 1.23
CA TRP A 43 -9.95 -1.08 0.26
C TRP A 43 -8.76 -2.00 0.42
N LYS A 44 -8.30 -2.18 1.66
CA LYS A 44 -7.17 -3.02 2.03
C LYS A 44 -7.52 -3.90 3.21
N LEU A 45 -6.99 -5.11 3.18
CA LEU A 45 -7.08 -6.10 4.26
C LEU A 45 -5.71 -6.70 4.49
N LEU A 46 -5.25 -6.72 5.74
CA LEU A 46 -3.96 -7.24 6.14
C LEU A 46 -4.10 -8.20 7.31
N SER A 47 -3.63 -9.43 7.13
CA SER A 47 -3.46 -10.38 8.23
C SER A 47 -2.10 -10.19 8.87
N THR A 48 -2.05 -10.07 10.18
CA THR A 48 -0.84 -9.75 10.93
C THR A 48 -0.88 -10.33 12.34
N SER A 49 0.10 -10.04 13.14
CA SER A 49 0.18 -10.41 14.56
C SER A 49 0.37 -9.18 15.46
N THR A 50 -0.03 -9.30 16.72
CA THR A 50 -0.14 -8.22 17.72
C THR A 50 1.06 -7.28 17.77
N HIS A 51 2.27 -7.81 17.72
CA HIS A 51 3.50 -7.02 17.89
C HIS A 51 4.19 -6.64 16.59
N ASN A 52 3.63 -7.03 15.45
CA ASN A 52 4.21 -6.71 14.16
C ASN A 52 4.06 -5.21 13.84
N ARG A 53 5.08 -4.67 13.18
CA ARG A 53 5.11 -3.28 12.75
C ARG A 53 4.50 -3.16 11.37
N ILE A 54 3.55 -2.26 11.26
CA ILE A 54 2.79 -2.02 10.03
C ILE A 54 3.22 -0.66 9.47
N LEU A 55 3.66 -0.65 8.23
CA LEU A 55 3.91 0.56 7.47
C LEU A 55 2.65 1.00 6.74
N LEU A 56 2.31 2.28 6.86
CA LEU A 56 1.19 2.90 6.18
C LEU A 56 1.74 3.92 5.18
N PHE A 57 1.68 3.59 3.90
CA PHE A 57 2.13 4.47 2.82
C PHE A 57 0.97 5.30 2.31
N THR A 58 1.19 6.60 2.08
CA THR A 58 0.15 7.51 1.63
C THR A 58 0.34 7.95 0.18
N ASN A 59 -0.73 8.43 -0.43
CA ASN A 59 -0.71 9.00 -1.77
C ASN A 59 0.19 10.23 -1.91
N LYS A 60 0.51 10.89 -0.79
CA LYS A 60 1.45 12.03 -0.71
C LYS A 60 2.92 11.60 -0.64
N GLY A 61 3.20 10.31 -0.72
CA GLY A 61 4.56 9.78 -0.67
C GLY A 61 5.17 9.74 0.73
N LYS A 62 4.35 9.77 1.75
CA LYS A 62 4.77 9.60 3.15
C LYS A 62 4.56 8.18 3.63
N VAL A 63 5.31 7.79 4.65
CA VAL A 63 5.13 6.54 5.36
C VAL A 63 5.07 6.78 6.87
N TYR A 64 4.12 6.12 7.52
CA TYR A 64 3.95 6.07 8.97
C TYR A 64 4.14 4.64 9.44
N MET A 65 4.49 4.46 10.71
CA MET A 65 4.61 3.15 11.32
C MET A 65 3.77 3.07 12.59
N LYS A 66 3.02 1.99 12.70
CA LYS A 66 2.24 1.62 13.89
C LYS A 66 2.43 0.14 14.17
N THR A 67 2.49 -0.22 15.45
CA THR A 67 2.39 -1.63 15.84
C THR A 67 0.94 -2.10 15.67
N ALA A 68 0.74 -3.34 15.24
CA ALA A 68 -0.60 -3.86 14.95
C ALA A 68 -1.58 -3.69 16.12
N VAL A 69 -1.11 -3.84 17.36
CA VAL A 69 -1.94 -3.67 18.57
C VAL A 69 -2.43 -2.23 18.78
N GLU A 70 -1.78 -1.23 18.21
CA GLU A 70 -2.19 0.17 18.33
C GLU A 70 -3.42 0.51 17.49
N PHE A 71 -3.71 -0.30 16.46
CA PHE A 71 -4.88 -0.08 15.61
C PHE A 71 -6.19 -0.19 16.43
N PRO A 72 -7.19 0.66 16.15
CA PRO A 72 -8.44 0.66 16.90
C PRO A 72 -9.15 -0.69 16.80
N LYS A 73 -9.40 -1.32 17.95
CA LYS A 73 -10.16 -2.57 18.00
C LYS A 73 -11.64 -2.29 17.81
N SER A 74 -12.26 -3.02 16.91
CA SER A 74 -13.69 -2.92 16.63
C SER A 74 -14.26 -4.29 16.24
N GLY A 75 -15.55 -4.46 16.48
CA GLY A 75 -16.26 -5.66 16.04
C GLY A 75 -16.41 -5.72 14.52
N ARG A 76 -16.80 -6.90 14.04
CA ARG A 76 -16.93 -7.18 12.60
C ARG A 76 -17.83 -6.20 11.85
N THR A 77 -18.94 -5.81 12.44
CA THR A 77 -19.95 -4.93 11.84
C THR A 77 -19.68 -3.45 12.04
N ALA A 78 -18.74 -3.09 12.90
CA ALA A 78 -18.37 -1.71 13.15
C ALA A 78 -17.52 -1.16 12.01
N ARG A 79 -17.65 0.13 11.73
CA ARG A 79 -16.92 0.83 10.67
C ARG A 79 -15.44 1.03 11.00
N GLY A 80 -15.12 1.17 12.28
CA GLY A 80 -13.79 1.55 12.75
C GLY A 80 -13.65 3.05 13.00
N SER A 81 -12.43 3.50 13.14
CA SER A 81 -12.08 4.89 13.43
C SER A 81 -11.59 5.62 12.19
N ALA A 82 -11.84 6.92 12.09
CA ALA A 82 -11.28 7.73 11.02
C ALA A 82 -9.74 7.75 11.13
N LEU A 83 -9.06 7.54 10.01
CA LEU A 83 -7.61 7.45 9.95
C LEU A 83 -6.92 8.72 10.47
N ILE A 84 -7.52 9.89 10.25
CA ILE A 84 -7.00 11.18 10.74
C ILE A 84 -6.92 11.25 12.27
N ASN A 85 -7.77 10.52 12.99
CA ASN A 85 -7.70 10.41 14.46
C ASN A 85 -6.62 9.42 14.92
N PHE A 86 -6.25 8.49 14.05
CA PHE A 86 -5.23 7.48 14.34
C PHE A 86 -3.81 7.94 13.97
N ILE A 87 -3.67 8.73 12.92
CA ILE A 87 -2.40 9.31 12.46
C ILE A 87 -2.48 10.83 12.57
N PRO A 88 -1.98 11.42 13.67
CA PRO A 88 -1.92 12.86 13.80
C PRO A 88 -1.06 13.50 12.69
N GLY A 89 -1.55 14.60 12.12
CA GLY A 89 -0.86 15.32 11.06
C GLY A 89 -1.13 14.82 9.64
N LEU A 90 -2.00 13.83 9.48
CA LEU A 90 -2.48 13.43 8.16
C LEU A 90 -3.27 14.58 7.52
N ALA A 91 -2.94 14.92 6.26
CA ALA A 91 -3.66 15.95 5.52
C ALA A 91 -5.10 15.49 5.20
N PRO A 92 -6.08 16.41 5.07
CA PRO A 92 -7.47 16.02 4.78
C PRO A 92 -7.67 15.24 3.48
N ASP A 93 -6.82 15.47 2.49
CA ASP A 93 -6.83 14.80 1.19
C ASP A 93 -5.80 13.66 1.10
N GLU A 94 -5.09 13.38 2.18
CA GLU A 94 -4.12 12.30 2.27
C GLU A 94 -4.82 10.98 2.56
N ARG A 95 -4.48 9.95 1.76
CA ARG A 95 -5.06 8.61 1.86
C ARG A 95 -3.96 7.57 1.95
N VAL A 96 -4.21 6.50 2.69
CA VAL A 96 -3.32 5.34 2.69
C VAL A 96 -3.54 4.54 1.41
N THR A 97 -2.47 4.33 0.65
CA THR A 97 -2.45 3.53 -0.57
C THR A 97 -2.02 2.10 -0.34
N GLU A 98 -1.22 1.84 0.71
CA GLU A 98 -0.74 0.50 1.02
C GLU A 98 -0.50 0.33 2.52
N LEU A 99 -0.82 -0.88 3.00
CA LEU A 99 -0.46 -1.39 4.33
C LEU A 99 0.55 -2.51 4.13
N LEU A 100 1.69 -2.45 4.81
CA LEU A 100 2.73 -3.47 4.73
C LEU A 100 3.15 -3.90 6.13
N ASP A 101 3.09 -5.21 6.40
CA ASP A 101 3.68 -5.80 7.60
C ASP A 101 5.17 -6.05 7.36
N ILE A 102 6.02 -5.22 7.99
CA ILE A 102 7.47 -5.31 7.80
C ILE A 102 8.10 -6.49 8.55
N ASP A 103 7.39 -7.09 9.51
CA ASP A 103 7.88 -8.18 10.34
C ASP A 103 7.40 -9.56 9.87
N ALA A 104 6.35 -9.65 9.06
CA ALA A 104 5.76 -10.90 8.59
C ALA A 104 6.27 -11.36 7.21
N GLY A 105 7.16 -10.59 6.60
CA GLY A 105 7.57 -10.84 5.23
C GLY A 105 8.51 -12.04 5.06
N ASP A 106 8.60 -12.53 3.83
CA ASP A 106 9.66 -13.42 3.38
C ASP A 106 11.02 -12.74 3.66
N LYS A 107 11.92 -13.43 4.33
CA LYS A 107 13.27 -12.94 4.67
C LYS A 107 14.10 -12.58 3.44
N ASP A 108 13.73 -13.10 2.27
CA ASP A 108 14.38 -12.80 1.01
C ASP A 108 13.94 -11.45 0.40
N MET A 109 12.89 -10.83 0.93
CA MET A 109 12.47 -9.48 0.51
C MET A 109 13.45 -8.45 1.03
N LYS A 110 14.10 -7.73 0.12
CA LYS A 110 15.18 -6.77 0.42
C LYS A 110 14.80 -5.32 0.13
N TYR A 111 13.87 -5.11 -0.78
CA TYR A 111 13.54 -3.79 -1.31
C TYR A 111 12.03 -3.51 -1.25
N LEU A 112 11.70 -2.23 -1.17
CA LEU A 112 10.37 -1.73 -1.51
C LEU A 112 10.42 -1.08 -2.88
N LEU A 113 9.52 -1.51 -3.74
CA LEU A 113 9.31 -0.95 -5.06
C LEU A 113 8.09 -0.03 -5.01
N MET A 114 8.24 1.21 -5.43
CA MET A 114 7.19 2.21 -5.43
C MET A 114 6.94 2.68 -6.84
N VAL A 115 5.68 2.81 -7.20
CA VAL A 115 5.24 3.27 -8.53
C VAL A 115 4.28 4.43 -8.35
N THR A 116 4.49 5.50 -9.13
CA THR A 116 3.68 6.71 -9.05
C THR A 116 2.71 6.82 -10.21
N LYS A 117 1.67 7.64 -10.03
CA LYS A 117 0.66 7.94 -11.05
C LYS A 117 1.27 8.44 -12.36
N LYS A 118 2.31 9.29 -12.29
CA LYS A 118 2.98 9.84 -13.48
C LYS A 118 4.03 8.91 -14.09
N GLY A 119 4.15 7.67 -13.59
CA GLY A 119 5.00 6.65 -14.20
C GLY A 119 6.44 6.63 -13.69
N TYR A 120 6.71 7.15 -12.52
CA TYR A 120 8.01 7.01 -11.87
C TYR A 120 8.04 5.72 -11.05
N ILE A 121 9.21 5.07 -11.04
CA ILE A 121 9.49 3.87 -10.27
C ILE A 121 10.72 4.08 -9.40
N LYS A 122 10.68 3.56 -8.19
CA LYS A 122 11.78 3.63 -7.25
C LYS A 122 11.94 2.30 -6.50
N LYS A 123 13.17 1.82 -6.41
CA LYS A 123 13.55 0.66 -5.61
C LYS A 123 14.47 1.13 -4.48
N THR A 124 14.06 0.90 -3.25
CA THR A 124 14.78 1.33 -2.04
C THR A 124 14.90 0.17 -1.07
N GLU A 125 16.04 0.02 -0.41
CA GLU A 125 16.22 -1.02 0.60
C GLU A 125 15.20 -0.88 1.75
N ILE A 126 14.60 -1.99 2.17
CA ILE A 126 13.63 -2.04 3.29
C ILE A 126 14.25 -1.48 4.56
N SER A 127 15.55 -1.65 4.76
CA SER A 127 16.27 -1.14 5.95
C SER A 127 16.11 0.36 6.16
N GLU A 128 15.90 1.15 5.11
CA GLU A 128 15.68 2.59 5.21
C GLU A 128 14.30 2.98 5.79
N TYR A 129 13.40 2.01 5.95
CA TYR A 129 12.05 2.20 6.51
C TYR A 129 11.85 1.59 7.91
N LYS A 130 12.92 1.10 8.54
CA LYS A 130 12.82 0.44 9.85
C LYS A 130 12.63 1.38 11.03
N ASN A 131 13.11 2.61 10.91
CA ASN A 131 13.06 3.61 11.97
C ASN A 131 12.25 4.82 11.50
N ILE A 132 10.97 4.82 11.80
CA ILE A 132 10.03 5.87 11.41
C ILE A 132 9.50 6.55 12.66
N ASN A 133 9.72 7.86 12.75
CA ASN A 133 9.22 8.66 13.86
C ASN A 133 7.68 8.87 13.76
N LYS A 134 7.09 9.41 14.84
CA LYS A 134 5.63 9.62 14.92
C LYS A 134 5.06 10.55 13.83
N ASN A 135 5.87 11.45 13.31
CA ASN A 135 5.46 12.40 12.27
C ASN A 135 5.56 11.82 10.86
N GLY A 136 5.98 10.56 10.75
CA GLY A 136 6.23 9.91 9.48
C GLY A 136 7.53 10.35 8.82
N LEU A 137 7.82 9.72 7.70
CA LEU A 137 8.98 10.03 6.85
C LEU A 137 8.54 10.17 5.40
N ILE A 138 9.36 10.84 4.59
CA ILE A 138 9.23 10.81 3.13
C ILE A 138 9.61 9.40 2.68
N ALA A 139 8.66 8.69 2.06
CA ALA A 139 8.89 7.38 1.46
C ALA A 139 9.41 7.50 0.03
N VAL A 140 8.87 8.46 -0.71
CA VAL A 140 9.26 8.83 -2.08
C VAL A 140 9.01 10.32 -2.26
N ARG A 141 9.95 11.03 -2.89
CA ARG A 141 9.76 12.43 -3.24
C ARG A 141 8.91 12.50 -4.51
N LEU A 142 7.71 13.02 -4.40
CA LEU A 142 6.81 13.18 -5.53
C LEU A 142 7.09 14.48 -6.27
N ASN A 143 7.04 14.41 -7.61
CA ASN A 143 7.01 15.60 -8.45
C ASN A 143 5.62 16.28 -8.34
N ASP A 144 5.52 17.53 -8.77
CA ASP A 144 4.28 18.30 -8.71
C ASP A 144 3.13 17.56 -9.41
N GLY A 145 2.01 17.44 -8.69
CA GLY A 145 0.79 16.78 -9.18
C GLY A 145 0.88 15.25 -9.26
N ASP A 146 1.98 14.64 -8.85
CA ASP A 146 2.11 13.19 -8.78
C ASP A 146 1.57 12.61 -7.47
N ARG A 147 1.33 11.32 -7.43
CA ARG A 147 0.95 10.58 -6.23
C ARG A 147 1.50 9.15 -6.26
N LEU A 148 1.73 8.59 -5.08
CA LEU A 148 2.09 7.19 -4.93
C LEU A 148 0.87 6.31 -5.19
N VAL A 149 1.04 5.29 -6.02
CA VAL A 149 -0.04 4.38 -6.44
C VAL A 149 0.15 2.98 -5.87
N THR A 150 1.36 2.44 -5.94
CA THR A 150 1.65 1.06 -5.56
C THR A 150 2.95 0.97 -4.79
N VAL A 151 2.97 0.12 -3.75
CA VAL A 151 4.17 -0.30 -3.02
C VAL A 151 4.21 -1.82 -2.97
N LEU A 152 5.31 -2.41 -3.39
CA LEU A 152 5.53 -3.85 -3.40
C LEU A 152 6.83 -4.19 -2.66
N ALA A 153 6.80 -5.22 -1.81
CA ALA A 153 8.03 -5.82 -1.28
C ALA A 153 8.60 -6.78 -2.32
N VAL A 154 9.88 -6.65 -2.63
CA VAL A 154 10.53 -7.40 -3.71
C VAL A 154 11.91 -7.89 -3.30
N LYS A 155 12.41 -8.93 -3.99
CA LYS A 155 13.77 -9.46 -3.82
C LYS A 155 14.81 -8.59 -4.53
N GLY A 156 14.44 -7.99 -5.66
CA GLY A 156 15.25 -7.04 -6.42
C GLY A 156 15.59 -7.48 -7.86
N ASP A 157 15.19 -8.66 -8.27
CA ASP A 157 15.47 -9.25 -9.60
C ASP A 157 14.20 -9.67 -10.35
N GLU A 158 13.03 -9.42 -9.77
CA GLU A 158 11.75 -9.81 -10.36
C GLU A 158 11.43 -8.96 -11.61
N GLU A 159 10.44 -9.41 -12.35
CA GLU A 159 9.77 -8.60 -13.36
C GLU A 159 8.45 -8.06 -12.81
N ILE A 160 8.08 -6.87 -13.25
CA ILE A 160 6.80 -6.25 -12.94
C ILE A 160 6.00 -5.93 -14.19
N ILE A 161 4.71 -5.80 -14.01
CA ILE A 161 3.79 -5.28 -15.02
C ILE A 161 3.16 -4.02 -14.44
N ILE A 162 3.31 -2.91 -15.17
CA ILE A 162 2.64 -1.64 -14.88
C ILE A 162 1.47 -1.49 -15.83
N GLY A 163 0.30 -1.17 -15.29
CA GLY A 163 -0.92 -0.89 -16.06
C GLY A 163 -1.35 0.57 -15.95
N THR A 164 -1.94 1.10 -17.03
CA THR A 164 -2.44 2.46 -17.09
C THR A 164 -3.95 2.52 -17.24
N ARG A 165 -4.55 3.68 -16.94
CA ARG A 165 -5.99 3.89 -17.03
C ARG A 165 -6.52 3.70 -18.46
N GLN A 166 -5.77 4.07 -19.47
CA GLN A 166 -6.15 3.91 -20.89
C GLN A 166 -5.89 2.51 -21.44
N GLY A 167 -5.49 1.55 -20.58
CA GLY A 167 -5.33 0.16 -20.96
C GLY A 167 -3.95 -0.20 -21.51
N MET A 168 -2.95 0.67 -21.38
CA MET A 168 -1.57 0.35 -21.71
C MET A 168 -0.95 -0.50 -20.60
N ALA A 169 -0.08 -1.42 -20.96
CA ALA A 169 0.69 -2.24 -20.04
C ALA A 169 2.12 -2.42 -20.53
N ILE A 170 3.07 -2.39 -19.60
CA ILE A 170 4.47 -2.73 -19.89
C ILE A 170 4.97 -3.74 -18.86
N ARG A 171 5.86 -4.63 -19.29
CA ARG A 171 6.55 -5.61 -18.47
C ARG A 171 8.06 -5.39 -18.59
N PHE A 172 8.76 -5.33 -17.46
CA PHE A 172 10.22 -5.17 -17.44
C PHE A 172 10.83 -5.68 -16.13
N SER A 173 12.15 -5.93 -16.16
CA SER A 173 12.91 -6.32 -14.97
C SER A 173 13.15 -5.13 -14.05
N ILE A 174 13.11 -5.36 -12.74
CA ILE A 174 13.50 -4.37 -11.73
C ILE A 174 14.93 -4.56 -11.21
N GLY A 175 15.72 -5.42 -11.86
CA GLY A 175 17.15 -5.54 -11.57
C GLY A 175 17.88 -4.20 -11.65
N ASP A 176 19.06 -4.09 -11.02
CA ASP A 176 19.80 -2.83 -10.92
C ASP A 176 20.20 -2.23 -12.28
N ASP A 177 20.28 -3.05 -13.32
CA ASP A 177 20.55 -2.59 -14.70
C ASP A 177 19.40 -1.74 -15.27
N GLU A 178 18.17 -2.02 -14.87
CA GLU A 178 16.96 -1.33 -15.33
C GLU A 178 16.47 -0.30 -14.29
N VAL A 179 16.41 -0.71 -13.02
CA VAL A 179 15.96 0.11 -11.90
C VAL A 179 17.00 0.04 -10.80
N ARG A 180 17.94 0.97 -10.81
CA ARG A 180 18.96 1.01 -9.77
C ARG A 180 18.35 1.29 -8.39
N THR A 181 18.97 0.74 -7.36
CA THR A 181 18.62 1.01 -5.96
C THR A 181 18.91 2.47 -5.61
N MET A 182 17.95 3.14 -5.00
CA MET A 182 18.03 4.54 -4.61
C MET A 182 17.68 4.74 -3.14
N GLY A 183 18.10 5.88 -2.60
CA GLY A 183 17.75 6.31 -1.25
C GLY A 183 16.27 6.65 -1.09
N ARG A 184 15.82 6.62 0.16
CA ARG A 184 14.41 6.81 0.55
C ARG A 184 13.80 8.12 0.06
N ALA A 185 14.48 9.24 0.18
CA ALA A 185 13.96 10.58 -0.12
C ALA A 185 14.16 11.00 -1.60
N THR A 186 14.25 10.04 -2.52
CA THR A 186 14.41 10.29 -3.95
C THR A 186 13.11 10.11 -4.71
N ALA A 187 13.03 10.66 -5.93
CA ALA A 187 11.85 10.56 -6.79
C ALA A 187 11.82 9.28 -7.64
N GLY A 188 12.95 8.60 -7.78
CA GLY A 188 13.06 7.45 -8.67
C GLY A 188 13.36 7.82 -10.12
N VAL A 189 13.13 6.87 -11.02
CA VAL A 189 13.36 6.98 -12.46
C VAL A 189 12.05 6.88 -13.23
N HIS A 190 12.01 7.43 -14.42
CA HIS A 190 10.82 7.37 -15.28
C HIS A 190 10.71 5.96 -15.89
N ALA A 191 9.65 5.24 -15.60
CA ALA A 191 9.48 3.85 -15.99
C ALA A 191 8.63 3.67 -17.25
N ILE A 192 7.65 4.53 -17.47
CA ILE A 192 6.72 4.45 -18.59
C ILE A 192 6.43 5.84 -19.14
N ARG A 193 6.47 5.95 -20.48
CA ARG A 193 6.01 7.15 -21.15
C ARG A 193 4.50 7.09 -21.30
N LEU A 194 3.82 8.03 -20.65
CA LEU A 194 2.36 8.14 -20.73
C LEU A 194 1.95 8.92 -21.99
N SER A 195 0.92 8.44 -22.70
CA SER A 195 0.38 9.12 -23.86
C SER A 195 -0.61 10.20 -23.47
N ASP A 196 -0.70 11.23 -24.29
CA ASP A 196 -1.70 12.28 -24.22
C ASP A 196 -2.64 12.11 -25.43
N ASP A 197 -3.60 11.22 -25.27
CA ASP A 197 -4.63 10.98 -26.27
C ASP A 197 -5.86 11.84 -25.93
N ASP A 198 -6.35 12.59 -26.90
CA ASP A 198 -7.54 13.46 -26.77
C ASP A 198 -7.43 14.56 -25.68
N GLY A 199 -6.22 15.01 -25.35
CA GLY A 199 -5.99 16.07 -24.36
C GLY A 199 -6.06 15.61 -22.91
N GLU A 200 -6.17 14.31 -22.65
CA GLU A 200 -6.03 13.72 -21.31
C GLU A 200 -4.76 12.88 -21.23
N LEU A 201 -3.83 13.29 -20.37
CA LEU A 201 -2.65 12.50 -20.08
C LEU A 201 -3.06 11.20 -19.38
N ASP A 202 -2.56 10.06 -19.87
CA ASP A 202 -2.76 8.77 -19.21
C ASP A 202 -2.12 8.75 -17.81
N GLU A 203 -2.53 7.82 -16.98
CA GLU A 203 -1.98 7.66 -15.64
C GLU A 203 -1.80 6.18 -15.28
N VAL A 204 -0.77 5.89 -14.49
CA VAL A 204 -0.58 4.57 -13.90
C VAL A 204 -1.67 4.32 -12.87
N VAL A 205 -2.32 3.17 -12.95
CA VAL A 205 -3.36 2.75 -12.00
C VAL A 205 -2.90 1.64 -11.07
N GLY A 206 -1.83 0.95 -11.39
CA GLY A 206 -1.26 -0.09 -10.54
C GLY A 206 -0.08 -0.80 -11.17
N ALA A 207 0.57 -1.62 -10.34
CA ALA A 207 1.65 -2.52 -10.74
C ALA A 207 1.54 -3.83 -9.97
N VAL A 208 1.93 -4.92 -10.61
CA VAL A 208 1.96 -6.26 -10.02
C VAL A 208 3.26 -6.96 -10.40
N LEU A 209 3.69 -7.92 -9.56
CA LEU A 209 4.79 -8.80 -9.92
C LEU A 209 4.33 -9.74 -11.04
N ALA A 210 5.17 -9.87 -12.07
CA ALA A 210 4.97 -10.87 -13.10
C ALA A 210 5.40 -12.23 -12.53
N THR A 211 4.45 -13.17 -12.47
CA THR A 211 4.72 -14.56 -12.11
C THR A 211 4.64 -15.40 -13.37
N ASP A 212 5.71 -16.09 -13.70
CA ASP A 212 5.65 -17.16 -14.68
C ASP A 212 4.83 -18.31 -14.07
N LYS A 213 3.81 -18.76 -14.78
CA LYS A 213 3.05 -19.95 -14.42
C LYS A 213 3.81 -21.20 -14.81
#